data_7b54529cfb2143e193ff86c09c295828
#
_entry.id   7b54529cfb2143e193ff86c09c295828
#
_cell.length_a   1.000
_cell.length_b   1.000
_cell.length_c   1.000
_cell.angle_alpha   90.00
_cell.angle_beta   90.00
_cell.angle_gamma   90.00
#
_symmetry.space_group_name_H-M   'P 1'
#
loop_
_entity.id
_entity.type
_entity.pdbx_description
1 polymer ?
#
loop_
_entity_poly.entity_id
_entity_poly.type
_entity_poly.pdbx_seq_one_letter_code
_entity_poly.pdbx_strand_id
1 'polypeptide(L)'
;NIDLEILKKTKSFCLIHSKEINHPVGSSLNKRVLKSLGKADFVIANSKFTKELGLKLGLKDIHVINPGCNYPIVVSETAREFSKNIYGNASPKLITVSRLDGRKSHQNILMSIKNLLPKFPNLKYVSIGDGDERKNLQKLRKELGLEKNVELIFNSTEQEKVGLLEQSDVFVMPSVVYKKSVEGFGITYIEA
;
A
#
# COMPACT_ATOMS: atom_id res chain seq x y z
N ASN A 1 27.22 1.01 18.49
CA ASN A 1 27.36 0.26 19.74
C ASN A 1 26.40 0.88 20.74
N ILE A 2 25.31 0.20 21.01
CA ILE A 2 24.39 0.56 22.10
C ILE A 2 25.01 -0.04 23.37
N ASP A 3 25.13 0.78 24.41
CA ASP A 3 25.68 0.37 25.69
C ASP A 3 24.87 -0.79 26.26
N LEU A 4 25.53 -1.92 26.48
CA LEU A 4 24.93 -3.15 26.99
C LEU A 4 24.32 -3.01 28.39
N GLU A 5 24.78 -2.05 29.20
CA GLU A 5 24.20 -1.77 30.52
C GLU A 5 22.86 -1.02 30.41
N ILE A 6 22.70 -0.15 29.40
CA ILE A 6 21.42 0.49 29.13
C ILE A 6 20.39 -0.55 28.67
N LEU A 7 20.79 -1.51 27.84
CA LEU A 7 19.90 -2.59 27.37
C LEU A 7 19.42 -3.52 28.50
N LYS A 8 20.16 -3.67 29.57
CA LYS A 8 19.72 -4.49 30.72
C LYS A 8 18.61 -3.84 31.58
N LYS A 9 18.46 -2.52 31.48
CA LYS A 9 17.47 -1.74 32.27
C LYS A 9 16.25 -1.29 31.49
N THR A 10 16.31 -1.38 30.13
CA THR A 10 15.24 -0.89 29.22
C THR A 10 14.56 -2.06 28.51
N LYS A 11 13.25 -1.98 28.37
CA LYS A 11 12.49 -2.93 27.55
C LYS A 11 12.67 -2.63 26.07
N SER A 12 12.91 -3.66 25.29
CA SER A 12 13.10 -3.59 23.84
C SER A 12 11.85 -4.02 23.08
N PHE A 13 11.41 -3.21 22.12
CA PHE A 13 10.28 -3.49 21.26
C PHE A 13 10.76 -3.59 19.81
N CYS A 14 10.40 -4.66 19.11
CA CYS A 14 10.67 -4.83 17.69
C CYS A 14 9.36 -4.85 16.90
N LEU A 15 9.22 -3.91 15.95
CA LEU A 15 8.11 -3.88 15.02
C LEU A 15 8.42 -4.73 13.77
N ILE A 16 7.45 -5.53 13.34
CA ILE A 16 7.53 -6.30 12.09
C ILE A 16 6.37 -5.93 11.16
N HIS A 17 6.70 -5.72 9.85
CA HIS A 17 5.75 -5.27 8.82
C HIS A 17 5.64 -6.26 7.64
N SER A 18 6.12 -7.47 7.79
CA SER A 18 6.16 -8.58 6.83
C SER A 18 7.42 -8.69 5.96
N LYS A 19 7.92 -7.62 5.34
CA LYS A 19 9.03 -7.68 4.38
C LYS A 19 10.34 -8.18 5.04
N GLU A 20 10.66 -7.69 6.22
CA GLU A 20 11.88 -8.01 6.97
C GLU A 20 11.92 -9.46 7.48
N ILE A 21 10.77 -10.09 7.66
CA ILE A 21 10.68 -11.49 8.08
C ILE A 21 10.43 -12.46 6.91
N ASN A 22 10.03 -11.96 5.73
CA ASN A 22 9.68 -12.78 4.57
C ASN A 22 10.91 -13.11 3.70
N HIS A 23 12.00 -13.55 4.34
CA HIS A 23 13.20 -14.07 3.68
C HIS A 23 13.11 -15.59 3.51
N PRO A 24 13.84 -16.19 2.54
CA PRO A 24 13.88 -17.64 2.41
C PRO A 24 14.27 -18.29 3.72
N VAL A 25 13.46 -19.24 4.15
CA VAL A 25 13.69 -20.00 5.39
C VAL A 25 15.07 -20.64 5.35
N GLY A 26 15.84 -20.50 6.41
CA GLY A 26 17.19 -21.04 6.53
C GLY A 26 18.30 -20.20 5.87
N SER A 27 17.98 -19.13 5.14
CA SER A 27 19.01 -18.21 4.61
C SER A 27 19.73 -17.47 5.75
N SER A 28 20.96 -17.01 5.49
CA SER A 28 21.76 -16.26 6.48
C SER A 28 21.00 -15.03 7.02
N LEU A 29 20.27 -14.34 6.14
CA LEU A 29 19.48 -13.16 6.52
C LEU A 29 18.27 -13.55 7.39
N ASN A 30 17.54 -14.62 7.01
CA ASN A 30 16.45 -15.15 7.81
C ASN A 30 16.92 -15.52 9.23
N LYS A 31 17.99 -16.32 9.33
CA LYS A 31 18.57 -16.71 10.63
C LYS A 31 18.98 -15.50 11.47
N ARG A 32 19.63 -14.50 10.85
CA ARG A 32 20.06 -13.27 11.55
C ARG A 32 18.89 -12.46 12.07
N VAL A 33 17.86 -12.27 11.24
CA VAL A 33 16.64 -11.54 11.62
C VAL A 33 15.92 -12.24 12.77
N LEU A 34 15.68 -13.55 12.65
CA LEU A 34 15.00 -14.32 13.69
C LEU A 34 15.79 -14.31 15.01
N LYS A 35 17.13 -14.44 14.95
CA LYS A 35 17.99 -14.32 16.12
C LYS A 35 17.90 -12.95 16.80
N SER A 36 17.77 -11.88 15.99
CA SER A 36 17.64 -10.51 16.53
C SER A 36 16.27 -10.29 17.15
N LEU A 37 15.19 -10.73 16.47
CA LEU A 37 13.82 -10.63 16.99
C LEU A 37 13.62 -11.46 18.27
N GLY A 38 14.22 -12.64 18.37
CA GLY A 38 14.16 -13.49 19.55
C GLY A 38 14.89 -12.93 20.79
N LYS A 39 15.63 -11.83 20.64
CA LYS A 39 16.27 -11.10 21.77
C LYS A 39 15.43 -9.93 22.27
N ALA A 40 14.43 -9.52 21.52
CA ALA A 40 13.54 -8.45 21.94
C ALA A 40 12.61 -8.92 23.06
N ASP A 41 12.31 -8.03 24.02
CA ASP A 41 11.32 -8.31 25.06
C ASP A 41 9.92 -8.45 24.47
N PHE A 42 9.61 -7.68 23.41
CA PHE A 42 8.33 -7.71 22.73
C PHE A 42 8.50 -7.64 21.23
N VAL A 43 7.79 -8.50 20.50
CA VAL A 43 7.64 -8.43 19.04
C VAL A 43 6.23 -7.97 18.71
N ILE A 44 6.11 -6.90 17.95
CA ILE A 44 4.84 -6.28 17.57
C ILE A 44 4.66 -6.41 16.07
N ALA A 45 3.59 -7.08 15.64
CA ALA A 45 3.19 -7.18 14.25
C ALA A 45 2.15 -6.12 13.90
N ASN A 46 2.26 -5.54 12.70
CA ASN A 46 1.30 -4.54 12.20
C ASN A 46 -0.05 -5.13 11.79
N SER A 47 -0.19 -6.46 11.75
CA SER A 47 -1.45 -7.15 11.42
C SER A 47 -1.46 -8.59 11.92
N LYS A 48 -2.65 -9.19 11.96
CA LYS A 48 -2.81 -10.64 12.22
C LYS A 48 -2.05 -11.46 11.19
N PHE A 49 -2.09 -11.07 9.91
CA PHE A 49 -1.36 -11.74 8.83
C PHE A 49 0.16 -11.73 9.09
N THR A 50 0.73 -10.57 9.45
CA THR A 50 2.17 -10.47 9.79
C THR A 50 2.52 -11.29 11.03
N LYS A 51 1.63 -11.32 12.05
CA LYS A 51 1.79 -12.21 13.20
C LYS A 51 1.87 -13.67 12.79
N GLU A 52 0.94 -14.13 11.95
CA GLU A 52 0.94 -15.52 11.45
C GLU A 52 2.21 -15.88 10.69
N LEU A 53 2.74 -14.96 9.86
CA LEU A 53 4.04 -15.14 9.21
C LEU A 53 5.15 -15.32 10.23
N GLY A 54 5.20 -14.49 11.28
CA GLY A 54 6.20 -14.59 12.34
C GLY A 54 6.10 -15.92 13.11
N LEU A 55 4.89 -16.35 13.46
CA LEU A 55 4.65 -17.63 14.14
C LEU A 55 5.12 -18.82 13.30
N LYS A 56 4.85 -18.83 11.98
CA LYS A 56 5.33 -19.85 11.04
C LYS A 56 6.86 -19.94 10.97
N LEU A 57 7.55 -18.84 11.28
CA LEU A 57 9.01 -18.77 11.35
C LEU A 57 9.59 -19.12 12.72
N GLY A 58 8.76 -19.52 13.69
CA GLY A 58 9.15 -19.93 15.03
C GLY A 58 9.30 -18.79 16.04
N LEU A 59 8.90 -17.56 15.69
CA LEU A 59 8.80 -16.48 16.69
C LEU A 59 7.64 -16.79 17.65
N LYS A 60 7.77 -16.36 18.91
CA LYS A 60 6.75 -16.53 19.95
C LYS A 60 6.33 -15.16 20.49
N ASP A 61 5.22 -15.14 21.20
CA ASP A 61 4.74 -13.96 21.94
C ASP A 61 4.65 -12.67 21.08
N ILE A 62 4.07 -12.82 19.88
CA ILE A 62 3.87 -11.70 18.95
C ILE A 62 2.56 -11.00 19.28
N HIS A 63 2.63 -9.72 19.61
CA HIS A 63 1.47 -8.85 19.80
C HIS A 63 1.06 -8.22 18.49
N VAL A 64 -0.24 -7.94 18.30
CA VAL A 64 -0.74 -7.22 17.13
C VAL A 64 -1.14 -5.82 17.55
N ILE A 65 -0.53 -4.82 16.91
CA ILE A 65 -0.92 -3.41 17.01
C ILE A 65 -1.05 -2.89 15.57
N ASN A 66 -2.29 -2.64 15.16
CA ASN A 66 -2.55 -2.13 13.82
C ASN A 66 -2.10 -0.66 13.71
N PRO A 67 -1.52 -0.25 12.57
CA PRO A 67 -1.28 1.16 12.29
C PRO A 67 -2.59 1.94 12.26
N GLY A 68 -2.55 3.19 12.71
CA GLY A 68 -3.61 4.15 12.52
C GLY A 68 -3.41 4.96 11.24
N CYS A 69 -4.40 5.77 10.89
CA CYS A 69 -4.31 6.82 9.89
C CYS A 69 -4.82 8.15 10.47
N ASN A 70 -4.49 9.24 9.80
CA ASN A 70 -5.02 10.56 10.15
C ASN A 70 -6.44 10.67 9.59
N TYR A 71 -7.45 10.59 10.48
CA TYR A 71 -8.85 10.70 10.10
C TYR A 71 -9.65 11.35 11.24
N PRO A 72 -10.67 12.20 10.95
CA PRO A 72 -11.00 12.75 9.61
C PRO A 72 -10.01 13.85 9.18
N ILE A 73 -9.77 13.93 7.87
CA ILE A 73 -9.00 15.04 7.28
C ILE A 73 -9.98 16.01 6.67
N VAL A 74 -9.90 17.27 7.07
CA VAL A 74 -10.70 18.35 6.45
C VAL A 74 -10.11 18.65 5.07
N VAL A 75 -10.90 18.40 4.03
CA VAL A 75 -10.50 18.66 2.64
C VAL A 75 -10.72 20.14 2.31
N SER A 76 -9.69 20.81 1.81
CA SER A 76 -9.78 22.20 1.36
C SER A 76 -10.64 22.33 0.10
N GLU A 77 -11.24 23.51 -0.10
CA GLU A 77 -12.05 23.75 -1.31
C GLU A 77 -11.22 23.62 -2.59
N THR A 78 -9.98 24.08 -2.58
CA THR A 78 -9.06 23.91 -3.70
C THR A 78 -8.80 22.44 -4.05
N ALA A 79 -8.68 21.56 -3.05
CA ALA A 79 -8.52 20.12 -3.27
C ALA A 79 -9.80 19.46 -3.81
N ARG A 80 -10.96 19.92 -3.37
CA ARG A 80 -12.26 19.48 -3.92
C ARG A 80 -12.42 19.91 -5.37
N GLU A 81 -12.03 21.13 -5.69
CA GLU A 81 -12.09 21.64 -7.05
C GLU A 81 -11.12 20.91 -7.98
N PHE A 82 -9.88 20.64 -7.51
CA PHE A 82 -8.93 19.78 -8.20
C PHE A 82 -9.54 18.40 -8.51
N SER A 83 -10.15 17.77 -7.53
CA SER A 83 -10.77 16.44 -7.68
C SER A 83 -11.95 16.45 -8.65
N LYS A 84 -12.80 17.47 -8.60
CA LYS A 84 -13.89 17.71 -9.56
C LYS A 84 -13.37 17.85 -10.99
N ASN A 85 -12.27 18.56 -11.18
CA ASN A 85 -11.65 18.73 -12.49
C ASN A 85 -11.09 17.40 -13.04
N ILE A 86 -10.51 16.56 -12.20
CA ILE A 86 -9.98 15.24 -12.59
C ILE A 86 -11.10 14.27 -12.94
N TYR A 87 -12.12 14.15 -12.09
CA TYR A 87 -13.20 13.19 -12.29
C TYR A 87 -14.29 13.69 -13.25
N GLY A 88 -14.59 15.00 -13.25
CA GLY A 88 -15.70 15.55 -14.01
C GLY A 88 -17.00 14.83 -13.68
N ASN A 89 -17.77 14.50 -14.73
CA ASN A 89 -19.03 13.75 -14.64
C ASN A 89 -18.81 12.22 -14.80
N ALA A 90 -17.62 11.72 -14.49
CA ALA A 90 -17.34 10.29 -14.60
C ALA A 90 -18.17 9.47 -13.60
N SER A 91 -18.56 8.27 -14.04
CA SER A 91 -19.24 7.26 -13.20
C SER A 91 -19.01 5.87 -13.80
N PRO A 92 -18.56 4.89 -12.99
CA PRO A 92 -18.03 5.05 -11.63
C PRO A 92 -16.64 5.71 -11.59
N LYS A 93 -16.28 6.27 -10.43
CA LYS A 93 -14.98 6.85 -10.11
C LYS A 93 -14.17 5.86 -9.28
N LEU A 94 -13.06 5.38 -9.80
CA LEU A 94 -12.20 4.43 -9.14
C LEU A 94 -10.87 5.09 -8.76
N ILE A 95 -10.28 4.67 -7.65
CA ILE A 95 -9.00 5.20 -7.19
C ILE A 95 -8.09 4.12 -6.62
N THR A 96 -6.78 4.28 -6.84
CA THR A 96 -5.72 3.57 -6.13
C THR A 96 -4.73 4.59 -5.57
N VAL A 97 -4.34 4.44 -4.32
CA VAL A 97 -3.26 5.21 -3.69
C VAL A 97 -2.18 4.23 -3.24
N SER A 98 -1.08 4.16 -3.95
CA SER A 98 0.01 3.25 -3.60
C SER A 98 1.28 3.52 -4.40
N ARG A 99 2.40 2.94 -3.97
CA ARG A 99 3.60 2.89 -4.81
C ARG A 99 3.31 2.10 -6.09
N LEU A 100 3.89 2.52 -7.21
CA LEU A 100 3.79 1.82 -8.48
C LEU A 100 4.84 0.69 -8.53
N ASP A 101 4.58 -0.39 -7.83
CA ASP A 101 5.39 -1.60 -7.83
C ASP A 101 4.56 -2.82 -8.29
N GLY A 102 5.24 -3.88 -8.76
CA GLY A 102 4.58 -5.06 -9.32
C GLY A 102 3.62 -5.76 -8.35
N ARG A 103 3.82 -5.61 -7.03
CA ARG A 103 2.94 -6.15 -5.99
C ARG A 103 1.57 -5.50 -5.98
N LYS A 104 1.47 -4.22 -6.32
CA LYS A 104 0.21 -3.46 -6.31
C LYS A 104 -0.68 -3.75 -7.52
N SER A 105 -0.15 -4.47 -8.51
CA SER A 105 -0.93 -5.05 -9.61
C SER A 105 -1.69 -4.04 -10.49
N HIS A 106 -1.15 -2.82 -10.63
CA HIS A 106 -1.76 -1.76 -11.44
C HIS A 106 -2.02 -2.17 -12.89
N GLN A 107 -1.18 -3.04 -13.46
CA GLN A 107 -1.36 -3.55 -14.81
C GLN A 107 -2.70 -4.30 -14.95
N ASN A 108 -3.04 -5.15 -13.96
CA ASN A 108 -4.30 -5.86 -13.95
C ASN A 108 -5.50 -4.92 -13.78
N ILE A 109 -5.33 -3.81 -13.04
CA ILE A 109 -6.38 -2.78 -12.95
C ILE A 109 -6.61 -2.17 -14.33
N LEU A 110 -5.56 -1.76 -15.06
CA LEU A 110 -5.71 -1.18 -16.40
C LEU A 110 -6.38 -2.15 -17.39
N MET A 111 -6.00 -3.43 -17.36
CA MET A 111 -6.65 -4.47 -18.17
C MET A 111 -8.14 -4.64 -17.81
N SER A 112 -8.45 -4.64 -16.52
CA SER A 112 -9.84 -4.73 -16.05
C SER A 112 -10.67 -3.52 -16.48
N ILE A 113 -10.10 -2.31 -16.40
CA ILE A 113 -10.76 -1.08 -16.86
C ILE A 113 -11.09 -1.19 -18.35
N LYS A 114 -10.13 -1.64 -19.18
CA LYS A 114 -10.39 -1.84 -20.61
C LYS A 114 -11.59 -2.74 -20.86
N ASN A 115 -11.72 -3.80 -20.10
CA ASN A 115 -12.84 -4.75 -20.21
C ASN A 115 -14.16 -4.18 -19.68
N LEU A 116 -14.12 -3.21 -18.77
CA LEU A 116 -15.30 -2.58 -18.18
C LEU A 116 -15.87 -1.44 -19.03
N LEU A 117 -15.06 -0.79 -19.89
CA LEU A 117 -15.48 0.37 -20.67
C LEU A 117 -16.72 0.13 -21.57
N PRO A 118 -16.95 -1.04 -22.19
CA PRO A 118 -18.18 -1.28 -22.94
C PRO A 118 -19.45 -1.15 -22.09
N LYS A 119 -19.36 -1.49 -20.79
CA LYS A 119 -20.48 -1.38 -19.85
C LYS A 119 -20.52 -0.02 -19.14
N PHE A 120 -19.36 0.57 -18.88
CA PHE A 120 -19.19 1.83 -18.15
C PHE A 120 -18.31 2.81 -18.96
N PRO A 121 -18.81 3.38 -20.05
CA PRO A 121 -18.00 4.22 -20.96
C PRO A 121 -17.45 5.49 -20.31
N ASN A 122 -18.14 5.99 -19.28
CA ASN A 122 -17.75 7.17 -18.50
C ASN A 122 -16.95 6.84 -17.22
N LEU A 123 -16.53 5.59 -17.03
CA LEU A 123 -15.66 5.22 -15.92
C LEU A 123 -14.37 6.05 -15.94
N LYS A 124 -13.95 6.54 -14.78
CA LYS A 124 -12.65 7.18 -14.58
C LYS A 124 -11.89 6.48 -13.46
N TYR A 125 -10.65 6.14 -13.74
CA TYR A 125 -9.72 5.59 -12.76
C TYR A 125 -8.57 6.56 -12.54
N VAL A 126 -8.27 6.82 -11.27
CA VAL A 126 -7.13 7.64 -10.84
C VAL A 126 -6.16 6.77 -10.06
N SER A 127 -4.88 6.81 -10.45
CA SER A 127 -3.81 6.16 -9.71
C SER A 127 -2.86 7.21 -9.16
N ILE A 128 -2.71 7.28 -7.83
CA ILE A 128 -1.82 8.21 -7.14
C ILE A 128 -0.61 7.45 -6.60
N GLY A 129 0.58 7.93 -6.94
CA GLY A 129 1.85 7.43 -6.46
C GLY A 129 2.90 7.28 -7.53
N ASP A 130 4.12 6.93 -7.14
CA ASP A 130 5.26 6.74 -8.03
C ASP A 130 5.99 5.44 -7.73
N GLY A 131 6.84 4.97 -8.64
CA GLY A 131 7.62 3.76 -8.48
C GLY A 131 8.16 3.19 -9.79
N ASP A 132 8.78 2.02 -9.70
CA ASP A 132 9.51 1.38 -10.80
C ASP A 132 8.62 1.08 -12.02
N GLU A 133 7.32 0.85 -11.79
CA GLU A 133 6.36 0.54 -12.86
C GLU A 133 5.83 1.77 -13.61
N ARG A 134 6.20 2.99 -13.24
CA ARG A 134 5.70 4.25 -13.84
C ARG A 134 5.74 4.23 -15.37
N LYS A 135 6.91 3.96 -15.96
CA LYS A 135 7.09 3.96 -17.43
C LYS A 135 6.25 2.89 -18.11
N ASN A 136 6.21 1.69 -17.50
CA ASN A 136 5.42 0.57 -18.02
C ASN A 136 3.92 0.87 -18.00
N LEU A 137 3.42 1.48 -16.94
CA LEU A 137 2.01 1.85 -16.81
C LEU A 137 1.61 2.98 -17.77
N GLN A 138 2.48 3.97 -17.97
CA GLN A 138 2.25 5.01 -18.97
C GLN A 138 2.17 4.44 -20.39
N LYS A 139 3.06 3.49 -20.72
CA LYS A 139 3.05 2.79 -22.00
C LYS A 139 1.79 1.95 -22.15
N LEU A 140 1.48 1.10 -21.18
CA LEU A 140 0.30 0.23 -21.19
C LEU A 140 -1.01 1.03 -21.30
N ARG A 141 -1.12 2.17 -20.60
CA ARG A 141 -2.28 3.08 -20.70
C ARG A 141 -2.52 3.50 -22.15
N LYS A 142 -1.45 3.88 -22.88
CA LYS A 142 -1.54 4.25 -24.30
C LYS A 142 -1.87 3.06 -25.21
N GLU A 143 -1.22 1.93 -25.00
CA GLU A 143 -1.46 0.70 -25.79
C GLU A 143 -2.91 0.21 -25.68
N LEU A 144 -3.53 0.40 -24.52
CA LEU A 144 -4.93 0.04 -24.28
C LEU A 144 -5.93 1.14 -24.72
N GLY A 145 -5.46 2.32 -25.11
CA GLY A 145 -6.32 3.46 -25.49
C GLY A 145 -7.11 4.01 -24.30
N LEU A 146 -6.48 4.09 -23.12
CA LEU A 146 -7.12 4.46 -21.84
C LEU A 146 -6.85 5.90 -21.39
N GLU A 147 -6.27 6.77 -22.27
CA GLU A 147 -5.84 8.11 -21.88
C GLU A 147 -7.00 8.98 -21.39
N LYS A 148 -8.20 8.77 -21.89
CA LYS A 148 -9.41 9.48 -21.46
C LYS A 148 -9.92 8.99 -20.09
N ASN A 149 -9.81 7.71 -19.82
CA ASN A 149 -10.46 7.05 -18.68
C ASN A 149 -9.52 6.82 -17.49
N VAL A 150 -8.20 6.89 -17.69
CA VAL A 150 -7.20 6.64 -16.68
C VAL A 150 -6.32 7.85 -16.47
N GLU A 151 -6.20 8.32 -15.24
CA GLU A 151 -5.27 9.37 -14.83
C GLU A 151 -4.18 8.79 -13.92
N LEU A 152 -2.91 9.09 -14.23
CA LEU A 152 -1.75 8.65 -13.45
C LEU A 152 -1.10 9.90 -12.83
N ILE A 153 -1.24 10.07 -11.52
CA ILE A 153 -0.74 11.22 -10.76
C ILE A 153 0.48 10.77 -9.96
N PHE A 154 1.66 11.29 -10.31
CA PHE A 154 2.92 10.87 -9.68
C PHE A 154 3.32 11.76 -8.50
N ASN A 155 2.89 13.00 -8.50
CA ASN A 155 3.06 13.95 -7.41
C ASN A 155 1.71 14.53 -7.04
N SER A 156 1.28 14.32 -5.81
CA SER A 156 0.09 14.92 -5.23
C SER A 156 0.39 15.41 -3.83
N THR A 157 -0.21 16.50 -3.44
CA THR A 157 -0.26 16.91 -2.05
C THR A 157 -1.16 15.97 -1.25
N GLU A 158 -1.03 15.98 0.07
CA GLU A 158 -1.93 15.23 0.94
C GLU A 158 -3.39 15.65 0.75
N GLN A 159 -3.65 16.95 0.59
CA GLN A 159 -4.98 17.50 0.36
C GLN A 159 -5.60 17.04 -0.96
N GLU A 160 -4.83 17.03 -2.06
CA GLU A 160 -5.30 16.51 -3.35
C GLU A 160 -5.60 15.01 -3.28
N LYS A 161 -4.75 14.23 -2.60
CA LYS A 161 -4.98 12.80 -2.37
C LYS A 161 -6.31 12.57 -1.65
N VAL A 162 -6.53 13.28 -0.55
CA VAL A 162 -7.76 13.12 0.26
C VAL A 162 -8.99 13.61 -0.50
N GLY A 163 -8.89 14.73 -1.22
CA GLY A 163 -9.97 15.22 -2.07
C GLY A 163 -10.38 14.23 -3.17
N LEU A 164 -9.40 13.53 -3.77
CA LEU A 164 -9.68 12.47 -4.76
C LEU A 164 -10.29 11.23 -4.12
N LEU A 165 -9.85 10.84 -2.92
CA LEU A 165 -10.46 9.75 -2.15
C LEU A 165 -11.91 10.07 -1.78
N GLU A 166 -12.18 11.27 -1.25
CA GLU A 166 -13.54 11.74 -0.86
C GLU A 166 -14.54 11.65 -2.02
N GLN A 167 -14.10 11.88 -3.26
CA GLN A 167 -14.97 11.88 -4.43
C GLN A 167 -15.00 10.57 -5.20
N SER A 168 -14.23 9.59 -4.79
CA SER A 168 -14.23 8.28 -5.43
C SER A 168 -15.37 7.38 -4.96
N ASP A 169 -15.87 6.52 -5.85
CA ASP A 169 -16.90 5.54 -5.53
C ASP A 169 -16.31 4.22 -5.03
N VAL A 170 -15.10 3.87 -5.53
CA VAL A 170 -14.46 2.58 -5.21
C VAL A 170 -12.95 2.75 -5.11
N PHE A 171 -12.39 2.34 -3.96
CA PHE A 171 -10.95 2.16 -3.80
C PHE A 171 -10.53 0.77 -4.29
N VAL A 172 -9.55 0.70 -5.19
CA VAL A 172 -9.11 -0.52 -5.85
C VAL A 172 -7.61 -0.72 -5.63
N MET A 173 -7.20 -1.72 -4.87
CA MET A 173 -5.79 -2.08 -4.69
C MET A 173 -5.61 -3.60 -4.58
N PRO A 174 -5.70 -4.36 -5.68
CA PRO A 174 -5.62 -5.82 -5.67
C PRO A 174 -4.19 -6.30 -5.50
N SER A 175 -3.60 -6.03 -4.32
CA SER A 175 -2.23 -6.44 -4.01
C SER A 175 -2.07 -7.95 -4.10
N VAL A 176 -1.00 -8.38 -4.77
CA VAL A 176 -0.63 -9.79 -4.95
C VAL A 176 0.67 -10.11 -4.22
N VAL A 177 0.91 -11.39 -4.01
CA VAL A 177 2.25 -11.85 -3.61
C VAL A 177 3.18 -11.71 -4.81
N TYR A 178 4.15 -10.81 -4.72
CA TYR A 178 5.11 -10.56 -5.79
C TYR A 178 6.53 -10.82 -5.30
N LYS A 179 7.17 -11.86 -5.86
CA LYS A 179 8.46 -12.37 -5.36
C LYS A 179 8.36 -12.70 -3.87
N LYS A 180 9.01 -11.93 -3.01
CA LYS A 180 9.00 -12.09 -1.55
C LYS A 180 8.24 -10.97 -0.84
N SER A 181 7.60 -10.09 -1.60
CA SER A 181 6.86 -8.95 -1.06
C SER A 181 5.38 -9.29 -0.95
N VAL A 182 4.84 -9.05 0.23
CA VAL A 182 3.42 -9.21 0.56
C VAL A 182 2.87 -7.91 1.15
N GLU A 183 1.57 -7.72 1.10
CA GLU A 183 0.91 -6.62 1.80
C GLU A 183 0.80 -6.98 3.27
N GLY A 184 1.47 -6.22 4.14
CA GLY A 184 1.46 -6.47 5.58
C GLY A 184 0.19 -5.97 6.26
N PHE A 185 -0.30 -4.80 5.86
CA PHE A 185 -1.51 -4.18 6.43
C PHE A 185 -2.30 -3.38 5.38
N GLY A 186 -1.64 -2.42 4.70
CA GLY A 186 -2.28 -1.55 3.71
C GLY A 186 -3.01 -0.38 4.36
N ILE A 187 -2.28 0.61 4.89
CA ILE A 187 -2.85 1.81 5.54
C ILE A 187 -3.87 2.50 4.63
N THR A 188 -3.62 2.55 3.34
CA THR A 188 -4.51 3.20 2.37
C THR A 188 -5.92 2.59 2.27
N TYR A 189 -6.13 1.34 2.75
CA TYR A 189 -7.48 0.76 2.86
C TYR A 189 -8.31 1.39 4.00
N ILE A 190 -7.64 1.92 5.01
CA ILE A 190 -8.34 2.59 6.11
C ILE A 190 -8.41 4.11 5.93
N GLU A 191 -7.66 4.65 4.97
CA GLU A 191 -7.79 6.05 4.52
C GLU A 191 -8.96 6.22 3.53
N ALA A 192 -9.29 5.18 2.77
CA ALA A 192 -10.36 5.13 1.78
C ALA A 192 -11.71 4.75 2.38
#